data_95fb4df765fe691e15339795e067a73f
#
_entry.id   95fb4df765fe691e15339795e067a73f
#
_cell.length_a   1.000
_cell.length_b   1.000
_cell.length_c   1.000
_cell.angle_alpha   90.00
_cell.angle_beta   90.00
_cell.angle_gamma   90.00
#
_symmetry.space_group_name_H-M   'P 1'
#
loop_
_entity.id
_entity.type
_entity.pdbx_description
1 polymer ?
#
loop_
_entity_poly.entity_id
_entity_poly.type
_entity_poly.pdbx_seq_one_letter_code
_entity_poly.pdbx_strand_id
1 'polypeptide(L)'
;MQLVTPEGKAVYPHLNEADTDFDEDGNFSTKLAIPSEHAGDLLGKLEEFAEESYKTQCKEQKKQKLKRYNHPWEEEYDKDGQATGNILFKFKMRAKTRQGVDLRPVLVDAKKNPMTDRVGSGSKIKVAFEARGWFVPSLGAGVSLRLRGVQVIELVEYSAGTSATSLGFEEEDGFESEELPSKKSKETLVREEDKSLADADF
;
A
#
# COMPACT_ATOMS: atom_id res chain seq x y z
N MET A 1 -12.83 7.98 11.16
CA MET A 1 -13.13 8.63 9.87
C MET A 1 -12.56 7.76 8.76
N GLN A 2 -13.35 7.42 7.73
CA GLN A 2 -12.90 6.63 6.58
C GLN A 2 -12.64 7.56 5.39
N LEU A 3 -11.51 7.37 4.72
CA LEU A 3 -11.07 8.18 3.58
C LEU A 3 -10.34 7.33 2.54
N VAL A 4 -10.23 7.87 1.34
CA VAL A 4 -9.36 7.37 0.27
C VAL A 4 -8.38 8.49 -0.09
N THR A 5 -7.10 8.13 -0.24
CA THR A 5 -6.07 9.11 -0.60
C THR A 5 -6.19 9.55 -2.05
N PRO A 6 -5.66 10.71 -2.42
CA PRO A 6 -5.20 10.94 -3.78
C PRO A 6 -4.22 9.86 -4.24
N GLU A 7 -3.90 9.87 -5.52
CA GLU A 7 -2.88 9.00 -6.09
C GLU A 7 -1.50 9.40 -5.57
N GLY A 8 -0.68 8.41 -5.26
CA GLY A 8 0.68 8.62 -4.78
C GLY A 8 1.57 7.41 -5.09
N LYS A 9 2.85 7.56 -4.82
CA LYS A 9 3.86 6.53 -5.02
C LYS A 9 4.00 5.66 -3.76
N ALA A 10 3.89 4.36 -3.92
CA ALA A 10 4.11 3.40 -2.83
C ALA A 10 5.60 3.34 -2.46
N VAL A 11 5.89 3.37 -1.17
CA VAL A 11 7.23 3.27 -0.60
C VAL A 11 7.23 2.14 0.42
N TYR A 12 8.07 1.14 0.20
CA TYR A 12 8.19 -0.08 1.01
C TYR A 12 6.84 -0.74 1.30
N PRO A 13 6.07 -1.15 0.28
CA PRO A 13 4.78 -1.78 0.49
C PRO A 13 4.93 -3.24 0.96
N HIS A 14 4.31 -3.58 2.10
CA HIS A 14 4.06 -4.92 2.61
C HIS A 14 2.55 -5.16 2.55
N LEU A 15 2.02 -5.40 1.33
CA LEU A 15 0.58 -5.45 1.06
C LEU A 15 0.08 -6.87 0.75
N ASN A 16 0.93 -7.70 0.16
CA ASN A 16 0.63 -9.07 -0.21
C ASN A 16 1.00 -10.06 0.90
N GLU A 17 2.09 -9.80 1.60
CA GLU A 17 2.60 -10.58 2.72
C GLU A 17 2.78 -9.65 3.94
N ALA A 18 2.39 -10.14 5.11
CA ALA A 18 2.57 -9.39 6.35
C ALA A 18 4.05 -9.40 6.75
N ASP A 19 4.54 -8.26 7.16
CA ASP A 19 5.84 -8.11 7.78
C ASP A 19 5.79 -8.66 9.22
N THR A 20 6.62 -9.65 9.52
CA THR A 20 6.70 -10.32 10.83
C THR A 20 7.99 -10.01 11.59
N ASP A 21 8.85 -9.12 11.08
CA ASP A 21 10.17 -8.83 11.69
C ASP A 21 10.07 -8.28 13.11
N PHE A 22 9.01 -7.54 13.43
CA PHE A 22 8.82 -6.90 14.73
C PHE A 22 7.57 -7.35 15.49
N ASP A 23 6.72 -8.17 14.89
CA ASP A 23 5.45 -8.61 15.47
C ASP A 23 5.11 -9.99 14.88
N GLU A 24 5.14 -11.04 15.69
CA GLU A 24 4.87 -12.42 15.24
C GLU A 24 3.50 -12.57 14.58
N ASP A 25 2.51 -11.78 14.99
CA ASP A 25 1.20 -11.74 14.34
C ASP A 25 1.24 -11.10 12.95
N GLY A 26 2.30 -10.36 12.65
CA GLY A 26 2.53 -9.68 11.39
C GLY A 26 1.70 -8.41 11.19
N ASN A 27 2.19 -7.56 10.29
CA ASN A 27 1.52 -6.32 9.94
C ASN A 27 1.61 -6.07 8.43
N PHE A 28 0.50 -5.68 7.82
CA PHE A 28 0.50 -5.07 6.49
C PHE A 28 0.77 -3.58 6.63
N SER A 29 1.65 -3.05 5.82
CA SER A 29 1.99 -1.64 5.85
C SER A 29 2.37 -1.10 4.48
N THR A 30 2.24 0.19 4.30
CA THR A 30 2.80 0.93 3.19
C THR A 30 2.98 2.38 3.59
N LYS A 31 3.98 3.03 3.05
CA LYS A 31 4.08 4.48 3.02
C LYS A 31 3.62 4.95 1.64
N LEU A 32 3.00 6.10 1.57
CA LEU A 32 2.53 6.70 0.34
C LEU A 32 3.07 8.12 0.24
N ALA A 33 3.91 8.37 -0.76
CA ALA A 33 4.41 9.69 -1.08
C ALA A 33 3.43 10.37 -2.05
N ILE A 34 2.85 11.48 -1.61
CA ILE A 34 1.89 12.27 -2.39
C ILE A 34 2.48 13.67 -2.56
N PRO A 35 2.55 14.23 -3.79
CA PRO A 35 2.95 15.62 -3.99
C PRO A 35 2.15 16.56 -3.09
N SER A 36 2.81 17.52 -2.46
CA SER A 36 2.18 18.42 -1.48
C SER A 36 1.00 19.20 -2.08
N GLU A 37 1.06 19.52 -3.38
CA GLU A 37 -0.01 20.17 -4.14
C GLU A 37 -1.30 19.31 -4.20
N HIS A 38 -1.17 17.98 -4.18
CA HIS A 38 -2.30 17.05 -4.20
C HIS A 38 -2.68 16.56 -2.80
N ALA A 39 -1.81 16.72 -1.82
CA ALA A 39 -2.01 16.25 -0.45
C ALA A 39 -2.79 17.23 0.43
N GLY A 40 -2.91 18.50 0.03
CA GLY A 40 -3.42 19.60 0.88
C GLY A 40 -4.80 19.34 1.49
N ASP A 41 -5.78 18.94 0.67
CA ASP A 41 -7.14 18.64 1.15
C ASP A 41 -7.18 17.46 2.13
N LEU A 42 -6.37 16.43 1.86
CA LEU A 42 -6.27 15.26 2.74
C LEU A 42 -5.61 15.64 4.06
N LEU A 43 -4.53 16.41 3.99
CA LEU A 43 -3.77 16.87 5.15
C LEU A 43 -4.65 17.72 6.07
N GLY A 44 -5.37 18.71 5.51
CA GLY A 44 -6.28 19.55 6.27
C GLY A 44 -7.35 18.76 7.03
N LYS A 45 -7.98 17.76 6.37
CA LYS A 45 -8.96 16.87 7.02
C LYS A 45 -8.34 16.02 8.14
N LEU A 46 -7.11 15.57 7.96
CA LEU A 46 -6.42 14.76 8.97
C LEU A 46 -5.96 15.60 10.16
N GLU A 47 -5.52 16.83 9.93
CA GLU A 47 -5.16 17.78 10.99
C GLU A 47 -6.39 18.16 11.83
N GLU A 48 -7.52 18.48 11.20
CA GLU A 48 -8.78 18.75 11.89
C GLU A 48 -9.21 17.55 12.74
N PHE A 49 -9.20 16.34 12.14
CA PHE A 49 -9.51 15.10 12.87
C PHE A 49 -8.55 14.87 14.05
N ALA A 50 -7.25 15.14 13.88
CA ALA A 50 -6.26 14.99 14.94
C ALA A 50 -6.52 15.93 16.11
N GLU A 51 -6.89 17.18 15.84
CA GLU A 51 -7.25 18.15 16.87
C GLU A 51 -8.55 17.78 17.61
N GLU A 52 -9.57 17.33 16.89
CA GLU A 52 -10.83 16.86 17.50
C GLU A 52 -10.60 15.61 18.37
N SER A 53 -9.84 14.65 17.85
CA SER A 53 -9.46 13.45 18.57
C SER A 53 -8.66 13.79 19.83
N TYR A 54 -7.70 14.69 19.75
CA TYR A 54 -6.91 15.15 20.89
C TYR A 54 -7.79 15.79 21.98
N LYS A 55 -8.71 16.67 21.59
CA LYS A 55 -9.67 17.30 22.54
C LYS A 55 -10.54 16.25 23.21
N THR A 56 -10.98 15.25 22.47
CA THR A 56 -11.79 14.13 22.99
C THR A 56 -10.98 13.33 24.02
N GLN A 57 -9.73 12.98 23.70
CA GLN A 57 -8.85 12.26 24.62
C GLN A 57 -8.55 13.07 25.89
N CYS A 58 -8.34 14.38 25.79
CA CYS A 58 -8.17 15.24 26.96
C CYS A 58 -9.39 15.19 27.88
N LYS A 59 -10.62 15.23 27.33
CA LYS A 59 -11.87 15.13 28.08
C LYS A 59 -12.03 13.76 28.77
N GLU A 60 -11.79 12.67 28.02
CA GLU A 60 -11.88 11.30 28.53
C GLU A 60 -10.89 11.04 29.67
N GLN A 61 -9.67 11.56 29.55
CA GLN A 61 -8.62 11.44 30.56
C GLN A 61 -8.75 12.48 31.71
N LYS A 62 -9.75 13.36 31.64
CA LYS A 62 -9.97 14.48 32.61
C LYS A 62 -8.71 15.33 32.82
N LYS A 63 -7.95 15.57 31.75
CA LYS A 63 -6.72 16.37 31.74
C LYS A 63 -6.85 17.55 30.79
N GLN A 64 -6.38 18.72 31.20
CA GLN A 64 -6.39 19.91 30.34
C GLN A 64 -5.42 19.77 29.16
N LYS A 65 -4.33 19.01 29.35
CA LYS A 65 -3.29 18.81 28.33
C LYS A 65 -2.72 17.39 28.43
N LEU A 66 -2.59 16.73 27.30
CA LEU A 66 -1.90 15.45 27.13
C LEU A 66 -0.63 15.65 26.32
N LYS A 67 0.34 14.73 26.44
CA LYS A 67 1.47 14.66 25.52
C LYS A 67 0.91 14.34 24.13
N ARG A 68 1.39 15.03 23.10
CA ARG A 68 1.06 14.70 21.70
C ARG A 68 2.08 13.71 21.14
N TYR A 69 1.59 12.70 20.49
CA TYR A 69 2.42 11.78 19.70
C TYR A 69 2.58 12.32 18.29
N ASN A 70 3.67 11.95 17.60
CA ASN A 70 3.91 12.37 16.23
C ASN A 70 2.81 11.87 15.29
N HIS A 71 2.47 12.67 14.31
CA HIS A 71 1.51 12.30 13.28
C HIS A 71 2.06 11.17 12.38
N PRO A 72 1.19 10.32 11.80
CA PRO A 72 1.59 9.30 10.83
C PRO A 72 1.76 9.88 9.42
N TRP A 73 2.02 11.17 9.31
CA TRP A 73 2.41 11.88 8.09
C TRP A 73 3.52 12.88 8.40
N GLU A 74 4.40 13.06 7.44
CA GLU A 74 5.58 13.91 7.54
C GLU A 74 6.02 14.38 6.15
N GLU A 75 6.77 15.45 6.06
CA GLU A 75 7.45 15.82 4.82
C GLU A 75 8.46 14.73 4.44
N GLU A 76 8.54 14.42 3.14
CA GLU A 76 9.54 13.48 2.64
C GLU A 76 10.86 14.21 2.37
N TYR A 77 11.94 13.64 2.88
CA TYR A 77 13.30 14.11 2.64
C TYR A 77 14.08 13.05 1.87
N ASP A 78 14.94 13.48 0.97
CA ASP A 78 15.88 12.62 0.24
C ASP A 78 17.07 12.20 1.13
N LYS A 79 18.02 11.46 0.54
CA LYS A 79 19.21 10.99 1.25
C LYS A 79 20.16 12.14 1.67
N ASP A 80 20.07 13.27 1.00
CA ASP A 80 20.88 14.48 1.24
C ASP A 80 20.18 15.43 2.23
N GLY A 81 18.99 15.06 2.74
CA GLY A 81 18.20 15.83 3.69
C GLY A 81 17.44 16.99 3.05
N GLN A 82 17.25 16.99 1.73
CA GLN A 82 16.46 17.99 1.04
C GLN A 82 15.00 17.53 0.93
N ALA A 83 14.06 18.46 1.12
CA ALA A 83 12.63 18.16 0.96
C ALA A 83 12.33 17.81 -0.50
N THR A 84 11.69 16.66 -0.73
CA THR A 84 11.30 16.19 -2.07
C THR A 84 10.06 16.90 -2.62
N GLY A 85 9.36 17.68 -1.79
CA GLY A 85 8.07 18.29 -2.12
C GLY A 85 6.88 17.33 -1.95
N ASN A 86 7.09 16.15 -1.42
CA ASN A 86 6.04 15.18 -1.12
C ASN A 86 5.72 15.15 0.37
N ILE A 87 4.49 14.74 0.68
CA ILE A 87 4.08 14.34 2.03
C ILE A 87 4.01 12.81 2.08
N LEU A 88 4.68 12.23 3.04
CA LEU A 88 4.75 10.79 3.26
C LEU A 88 3.73 10.36 4.32
N PHE A 89 2.71 9.61 3.93
CA PHE A 89 1.68 9.05 4.81
C PHE A 89 2.01 7.60 5.15
N LYS A 90 1.90 7.22 6.44
CA LYS A 90 2.19 5.87 6.94
C LYS A 90 0.89 5.15 7.27
N PHE A 91 0.60 4.05 6.56
CA PHE A 91 -0.57 3.21 6.76
C PHE A 91 -0.14 1.86 7.33
N LYS A 92 -0.90 1.34 8.30
CA LYS A 92 -0.61 0.05 8.93
C LYS A 92 -1.91 -0.69 9.28
N MET A 93 -1.90 -2.01 9.14
CA MET A 93 -2.97 -2.90 9.56
C MET A 93 -2.35 -4.15 10.18
N ARG A 94 -2.87 -4.62 11.31
CA ARG A 94 -2.48 -5.92 11.86
C ARG A 94 -2.95 -7.04 10.94
N ALA A 95 -2.14 -8.08 10.78
CA ALA A 95 -2.50 -9.25 10.00
C ALA A 95 -3.45 -10.18 10.76
N LYS A 96 -3.54 -10.04 12.09
CA LYS A 96 -4.50 -10.79 12.92
C LYS A 96 -5.31 -9.90 13.84
N THR A 97 -6.55 -10.31 14.10
CA THR A 97 -7.36 -9.73 15.18
C THR A 97 -6.85 -10.23 16.54
N ARG A 98 -7.31 -9.60 17.64
CA ARG A 98 -7.05 -10.10 19.00
C ARG A 98 -7.59 -11.53 19.25
N GLN A 99 -8.51 -11.99 18.43
CA GLN A 99 -9.11 -13.34 18.49
C GLN A 99 -8.42 -14.33 17.56
N GLY A 100 -7.29 -13.94 16.91
CA GLY A 100 -6.52 -14.80 16.02
C GLY A 100 -7.08 -14.94 14.60
N VAL A 101 -8.11 -14.14 14.22
CA VAL A 101 -8.66 -14.17 12.86
C VAL A 101 -7.72 -13.40 11.92
N ASP A 102 -7.34 -14.03 10.82
CA ASP A 102 -6.50 -13.42 9.79
C ASP A 102 -7.22 -12.25 9.10
N LEU A 103 -6.48 -11.17 8.94
CA LEU A 103 -6.90 -9.97 8.23
C LEU A 103 -5.96 -9.72 7.06
N ARG A 104 -6.50 -9.26 5.94
CA ARG A 104 -5.72 -8.82 4.78
C ARG A 104 -6.31 -7.55 4.20
N PRO A 105 -5.49 -6.65 3.65
CA PRO A 105 -5.99 -5.51 2.90
C PRO A 105 -6.64 -5.99 1.60
N VAL A 106 -7.68 -5.30 1.17
CA VAL A 106 -8.29 -5.55 -0.14
C VAL A 106 -7.41 -4.93 -1.21
N LEU A 107 -6.91 -5.73 -2.14
CA LEU A 107 -6.11 -5.26 -3.28
C LEU A 107 -6.95 -5.33 -4.55
N VAL A 108 -7.03 -4.22 -5.26
CA VAL A 108 -7.76 -4.13 -6.53
C VAL A 108 -6.94 -3.38 -7.58
N ASP A 109 -7.18 -3.71 -8.84
CA ASP A 109 -6.64 -2.98 -9.99
C ASP A 109 -7.34 -1.62 -10.22
N ALA A 110 -6.96 -0.90 -11.27
CA ALA A 110 -7.54 0.38 -11.64
C ALA A 110 -9.05 0.27 -11.97
N LYS A 111 -9.53 -0.90 -12.41
CA LYS A 111 -10.93 -1.21 -12.74
C LYS A 111 -11.71 -1.81 -11.57
N LYS A 112 -11.10 -1.88 -10.36
CA LYS A 112 -11.65 -2.46 -9.13
C LYS A 112 -11.80 -3.98 -9.17
N ASN A 113 -11.11 -4.68 -10.06
CA ASN A 113 -11.06 -6.14 -10.01
C ASN A 113 -10.07 -6.57 -8.91
N PRO A 114 -10.38 -7.62 -8.14
CA PRO A 114 -9.44 -8.18 -7.18
C PRO A 114 -8.14 -8.61 -7.85
N MET A 115 -7.01 -8.30 -7.21
CA MET A 115 -5.69 -8.67 -7.70
C MET A 115 -4.86 -9.37 -6.61
N THR A 116 -3.92 -10.20 -7.06
CA THR A 116 -2.97 -10.93 -6.20
C THR A 116 -1.51 -10.60 -6.51
N ASP A 117 -1.29 -9.81 -7.55
CA ASP A 117 0.04 -9.41 -7.99
C ASP A 117 0.78 -8.66 -6.88
N ARG A 118 2.09 -8.89 -6.78
CA ARG A 118 2.91 -8.23 -5.75
C ARG A 118 3.14 -6.77 -6.10
N VAL A 119 2.71 -5.91 -5.21
CA VAL A 119 2.88 -4.46 -5.35
C VAL A 119 4.29 -4.08 -4.90
N GLY A 120 5.12 -3.61 -5.84
CA GLY A 120 6.47 -3.14 -5.54
C GLY A 120 6.54 -1.65 -5.21
N SER A 121 7.68 -1.24 -4.65
CA SER A 121 7.98 0.19 -4.43
C SER A 121 7.99 0.95 -5.75
N GLY A 122 7.41 2.13 -5.75
CA GLY A 122 7.26 2.95 -6.95
C GLY A 122 5.92 2.78 -7.67
N SER A 123 5.11 1.76 -7.35
CA SER A 123 3.75 1.62 -7.87
C SER A 123 2.91 2.86 -7.56
N LYS A 124 2.09 3.31 -8.49
CA LYS A 124 1.10 4.35 -8.24
C LYS A 124 -0.16 3.72 -7.68
N ILE A 125 -0.54 4.14 -6.48
CA ILE A 125 -1.65 3.55 -5.73
C ILE A 125 -2.52 4.61 -5.08
N LYS A 126 -3.75 4.23 -4.76
CA LYS A 126 -4.64 4.93 -3.83
C LYS A 126 -4.89 4.03 -2.63
N VAL A 127 -4.91 4.60 -1.44
CA VAL A 127 -5.10 3.86 -0.19
C VAL A 127 -6.43 4.21 0.43
N ALA A 128 -7.29 3.20 0.64
CA ALA A 128 -8.47 3.31 1.48
C ALA A 128 -8.07 3.02 2.93
N PHE A 129 -8.40 3.91 3.84
CA PHE A 129 -7.96 3.82 5.24
C PHE A 129 -9.00 4.38 6.22
N GLU A 130 -8.79 4.07 7.49
CA GLU A 130 -9.55 4.61 8.61
C GLU A 130 -8.61 5.37 9.55
N ALA A 131 -8.83 6.68 9.72
CA ALA A 131 -8.15 7.46 10.74
C ALA A 131 -8.78 7.19 12.10
N ARG A 132 -7.95 6.83 13.09
CA ARG A 132 -8.34 6.53 14.46
C ARG A 132 -7.49 7.31 15.45
N GLY A 133 -8.14 8.03 16.36
CA GLY A 133 -7.48 8.58 17.53
C GLY A 133 -7.25 7.50 18.58
N TRP A 134 -6.17 7.64 19.33
CA TRP A 134 -5.81 6.75 20.42
C TRP A 134 -5.09 7.49 21.53
N PHE A 135 -5.09 6.88 22.72
CA PHE A 135 -4.32 7.35 23.87
C PHE A 135 -3.60 6.19 24.55
N VAL A 136 -2.33 6.39 24.85
CA VAL A 136 -1.51 5.47 25.65
C VAL A 136 -0.80 6.31 26.71
N PRO A 137 -0.89 5.98 28.02
CA PRO A 137 -0.34 6.81 29.10
C PRO A 137 1.14 7.15 28.94
N SER A 138 1.96 6.23 28.44
CA SER A 138 3.41 6.40 28.24
C SER A 138 3.76 7.21 26.98
N LEU A 139 2.93 7.14 25.93
CA LEU A 139 3.19 7.77 24.64
C LEU A 139 2.44 9.10 24.45
N GLY A 140 1.24 9.20 25.03
CA GLY A 140 0.36 10.35 24.87
C GLY A 140 -0.83 10.05 23.95
N ALA A 141 -1.43 11.12 23.41
CA ALA A 141 -2.52 11.05 22.44
C ALA A 141 -1.98 11.16 21.01
N GLY A 142 -2.50 10.36 20.10
CA GLY A 142 -2.07 10.32 18.72
C GLY A 142 -3.18 9.87 17.78
N VAL A 143 -2.86 9.85 16.49
CA VAL A 143 -3.69 9.34 15.40
C VAL A 143 -2.96 8.21 14.70
N SER A 144 -3.68 7.24 14.20
CA SER A 144 -3.18 6.19 13.33
C SER A 144 -4.02 6.11 12.06
N LEU A 145 -3.39 5.81 10.93
CA LEU A 145 -4.03 5.57 9.64
C LEU A 145 -4.09 4.06 9.41
N ARG A 146 -5.25 3.48 9.71
CA ARG A 146 -5.45 2.05 9.58
C ARG A 146 -5.74 1.68 8.12
N LEU A 147 -4.84 0.93 7.50
CA LEU A 147 -5.00 0.39 6.16
C LEU A 147 -6.27 -0.48 6.06
N ARG A 148 -7.03 -0.31 4.98
CA ARG A 148 -8.21 -1.11 4.67
C ARG A 148 -8.11 -1.78 3.30
N GLY A 149 -7.63 -1.05 2.31
CA GLY A 149 -7.47 -1.56 0.96
C GLY A 149 -6.61 -0.64 0.11
N VAL A 150 -6.18 -1.14 -1.03
CA VAL A 150 -5.33 -0.43 -1.97
C VAL A 150 -5.86 -0.66 -3.38
N GLN A 151 -5.98 0.43 -4.12
CA GLN A 151 -6.23 0.40 -5.56
C GLN A 151 -4.92 0.71 -6.28
N VAL A 152 -4.48 -0.21 -7.12
CA VAL A 152 -3.27 -0.08 -7.93
C VAL A 152 -3.64 0.53 -9.27
N ILE A 153 -3.04 1.68 -9.58
CA ILE A 153 -3.26 2.42 -10.84
C ILE A 153 -2.17 2.05 -11.85
N GLU A 154 -0.92 2.06 -11.40
CA GLU A 154 0.24 1.60 -12.18
C GLU A 154 1.03 0.64 -11.31
N LEU A 155 1.19 -0.59 -11.78
CA LEU A 155 1.93 -1.61 -11.06
C LEU A 155 3.42 -1.55 -11.43
N VAL A 156 4.27 -1.42 -10.43
CA VAL A 156 5.68 -1.78 -10.51
C VAL A 156 5.80 -3.13 -9.81
N GLU A 157 6.18 -4.16 -10.54
CA GLU A 157 6.33 -5.50 -9.97
C GLU A 157 7.44 -5.51 -8.91
N TYR A 158 7.19 -6.21 -7.82
CA TYR A 158 8.20 -6.43 -6.81
C TYR A 158 9.26 -7.38 -7.36
N SER A 159 10.41 -6.86 -7.75
CA SER A 159 11.58 -7.67 -8.01
C SER A 159 12.28 -7.97 -6.67
N ALA A 160 12.06 -9.17 -6.15
CA ALA A 160 12.83 -9.69 -5.01
C ALA A 160 14.23 -10.04 -5.51
N GLY A 161 15.09 -9.09 -5.53
CA GLY A 161 16.47 -9.32 -5.97
C GLY A 161 16.89 -8.39 -7.09
N THR A 162 18.12 -8.16 -7.12
CA THR A 162 18.89 -7.39 -8.05
C THR A 162 18.61 -7.92 -9.48
N SER A 163 18.07 -7.11 -10.36
CA SER A 163 18.02 -7.49 -11.77
C SER A 163 19.44 -7.75 -12.27
N ALA A 164 19.63 -8.69 -13.19
CA ALA A 164 20.93 -8.99 -13.75
C ALA A 164 21.66 -7.72 -14.23
N THR A 165 20.90 -6.78 -14.82
CA THR A 165 21.40 -5.47 -15.24
C THR A 165 21.90 -4.59 -14.09
N SER A 166 21.27 -4.66 -12.89
CA SER A 166 21.71 -3.89 -11.72
C SER A 166 22.94 -4.48 -11.02
N LEU A 167 23.26 -5.73 -11.34
CA LEU A 167 24.50 -6.40 -10.91
C LEU A 167 25.67 -6.11 -11.85
N GLY A 168 25.44 -5.43 -12.98
CA GLY A 168 26.48 -5.11 -13.96
C GLY A 168 26.80 -6.28 -14.91
N PHE A 169 25.93 -7.29 -15.01
CA PHE A 169 26.06 -8.33 -16.03
C PHE A 169 25.67 -7.74 -17.39
N GLU A 170 26.52 -7.99 -18.37
CA GLU A 170 26.29 -7.72 -19.79
C GLU A 170 25.85 -9.01 -20.51
N GLU A 171 25.20 -8.87 -21.66
CA GLU A 171 24.86 -10.01 -22.48
C GLU A 171 26.13 -10.62 -23.08
N GLU A 172 26.33 -11.93 -22.89
CA GLU A 172 27.44 -12.70 -23.46
C GLU A 172 26.90 -13.88 -24.24
N ASP A 173 27.63 -14.30 -25.26
CA ASP A 173 27.33 -15.51 -26.01
C ASP A 173 27.56 -16.75 -25.14
N GLY A 174 26.51 -17.59 -24.95
CA GLY A 174 26.65 -18.78 -24.12
C GLY A 174 25.34 -19.55 -23.92
N PHE A 175 25.16 -20.09 -22.74
CA PHE A 175 23.98 -20.86 -22.40
C PHE A 175 22.76 -19.96 -22.30
N GLU A 176 21.72 -20.26 -23.09
CA GLU A 176 20.40 -19.67 -23.05
C GLU A 176 19.45 -20.60 -22.28
N SER A 177 18.82 -20.11 -21.21
CA SER A 177 17.73 -20.83 -20.55
C SER A 177 16.44 -20.67 -21.34
N GLU A 178 15.66 -21.75 -21.49
CA GLU A 178 14.30 -21.62 -22.04
C GLU A 178 13.49 -20.65 -21.20
N GLU A 179 12.89 -19.63 -21.83
CA GLU A 179 12.03 -18.66 -21.15
C GLU A 179 10.89 -19.39 -20.42
N LEU A 180 10.81 -19.22 -19.12
CA LEU A 180 9.61 -19.58 -18.35
C LEU A 180 8.46 -18.77 -18.96
N PRO A 181 7.34 -19.39 -19.40
CA PRO A 181 6.24 -18.68 -20.06
C PRO A 181 5.70 -17.60 -19.14
N SER A 182 6.01 -16.35 -19.46
CA SER A 182 5.39 -15.19 -18.84
C SER A 182 3.88 -15.28 -19.10
N LYS A 183 3.05 -15.15 -18.05
CA LYS A 183 1.58 -15.26 -18.08
C LYS A 183 0.89 -14.20 -18.96
N LYS A 184 1.28 -14.05 -20.22
CA LYS A 184 0.67 -13.14 -21.19
C LYS A 184 0.02 -13.86 -22.38
N SER A 185 -0.55 -15.06 -22.20
CA SER A 185 -1.20 -15.76 -23.30
C SER A 185 -2.39 -16.58 -22.80
N LYS A 186 -3.43 -15.95 -22.32
CA LYS A 186 -4.74 -16.59 -22.11
C LYS A 186 -5.90 -15.91 -22.84
N GLU A 187 -5.62 -15.13 -23.87
CA GLU A 187 -6.69 -14.46 -24.63
C GLU A 187 -6.80 -14.87 -26.11
N THR A 188 -6.03 -15.85 -26.57
CA THR A 188 -6.04 -16.22 -28.01
C THR A 188 -6.45 -17.67 -28.29
N LEU A 189 -6.86 -18.45 -27.29
CA LEU A 189 -7.23 -19.87 -27.50
C LEU A 189 -8.72 -20.20 -27.41
N VAL A 190 -9.62 -19.21 -27.41
CA VAL A 190 -11.07 -19.43 -27.38
C VAL A 190 -11.75 -19.08 -28.72
N ARG A 191 -11.02 -18.96 -29.83
CA ARG A 191 -11.61 -18.56 -31.12
C ARG A 191 -11.41 -19.52 -32.29
N GLU A 192 -10.90 -20.72 -32.08
CA GLU A 192 -10.70 -21.70 -33.15
C GLU A 192 -11.44 -23.05 -33.03
N GLU A 193 -12.22 -23.28 -31.99
CA GLU A 193 -13.02 -24.52 -31.84
C GLU A 193 -14.48 -24.44 -32.26
N ASP A 194 -14.96 -23.31 -32.77
CA ASP A 194 -16.38 -23.16 -33.15
C ASP A 194 -16.62 -23.11 -34.67
N LYS A 195 -15.75 -23.73 -35.44
CA LYS A 195 -15.88 -23.73 -36.93
C LYS A 195 -15.80 -25.10 -37.61
N SER A 196 -15.90 -26.20 -36.88
CA SER A 196 -15.82 -27.55 -37.50
C SER A 196 -16.99 -28.48 -37.23
N LEU A 197 -18.17 -27.97 -36.92
CA LEU A 197 -19.40 -28.81 -36.76
C LEU A 197 -20.58 -28.23 -37.54
N ALA A 198 -20.36 -27.84 -38.79
CA ALA A 198 -21.41 -27.54 -39.74
C ALA A 198 -21.05 -28.08 -41.13
N ASP A 199 -20.97 -29.38 -41.27
CA ASP A 199 -21.08 -30.08 -42.54
C ASP A 199 -20.91 -31.60 -42.28
N ALA A 200 -22.00 -32.27 -41.96
CA ALA A 200 -22.22 -33.69 -42.22
C ALA A 200 -23.73 -33.93 -42.21
N ASP A 201 -24.32 -33.79 -43.37
CA ASP A 201 -25.57 -34.41 -43.76
C ASP A 201 -25.48 -35.95 -43.66
N PHE A 202 -26.50 -36.54 -43.14
CA PHE A 202 -27.34 -37.66 -43.58
C PHE A 202 -28.11 -38.22 -42.36
#